data_980868393d6661c450f95cdca5528fc5
#
_entry.id   980868393d6661c450f95cdca5528fc5
#
_cell.length_a   1.000
_cell.length_b   1.000
_cell.length_c   1.000
_cell.angle_alpha   90.00
_cell.angle_beta   90.00
_cell.angle_gamma   90.00
#
_symmetry.space_group_name_H-M   'P 1'
#
loop_
_entity.id
_entity.type
_entity.pdbx_description
1 polymer ?
#
loop_
_entity_poly.entity_id
_entity_poly.type
_entity_poly.pdbx_seq_one_letter_code
_entity_poly.pdbx_strand_id
1 'polypeptide(L)'
;REEARLIYLGVSSGLEQSKSLRLFIDIGGGSTELIVGDSQSYANLDSLKLGCVRLTNLFFEDNKGPVSAYTYAALQRYVRNEALHSFQRIAGFEIPEAVASSGTAQNLAEIAAALEQQDAARTGRSSTASKHVLSYDGLRRAVKELCSRTLEERKSVPGINPNRADVIIAGAAILQTIME
;
A
#
# COMPACT_ATOMS: atom_id res chain seq x y z
N ARG A 1 -9.29 -5.01 -16.65
CA ARG A 1 -10.61 -5.28 -16.05
C ARG A 1 -10.79 -6.74 -15.64
N GLU A 2 -10.37 -7.71 -16.46
CA GLU A 2 -10.49 -9.13 -16.10
C GLU A 2 -9.61 -9.48 -14.89
N GLU A 3 -8.37 -8.97 -14.83
CA GLU A 3 -7.47 -9.14 -13.70
C GLU A 3 -8.10 -8.64 -12.40
N ALA A 4 -8.65 -7.42 -12.39
CA ALA A 4 -9.33 -6.85 -11.23
C ALA A 4 -10.54 -7.70 -10.79
N ARG A 5 -11.29 -8.27 -11.74
CA ARG A 5 -12.40 -9.18 -11.43
C ARG A 5 -11.91 -10.45 -10.74
N LEU A 6 -10.80 -11.03 -11.20
CA LEU A 6 -10.23 -12.23 -10.60
C LEU A 6 -9.67 -11.96 -9.19
N ILE A 7 -9.02 -10.81 -8.98
CA ILE A 7 -8.56 -10.35 -7.67
C ILE A 7 -9.74 -10.24 -6.70
N TYR A 8 -10.82 -9.56 -7.13
CA TYR A 8 -12.02 -9.44 -6.31
C TYR A 8 -12.58 -10.80 -5.91
N LEU A 9 -12.75 -11.74 -6.85
CA LEU A 9 -13.25 -13.08 -6.57
C LEU A 9 -12.35 -13.86 -5.61
N GLY A 10 -11.02 -13.75 -5.79
CA GLY A 10 -10.05 -14.41 -4.93
C GLY A 10 -10.08 -13.89 -3.50
N VAL A 11 -10.13 -12.57 -3.33
CA VAL A 11 -10.12 -11.95 -1.99
C VAL A 11 -11.48 -12.09 -1.31
N SER A 12 -12.58 -11.84 -2.01
CA SER A 12 -13.94 -11.91 -1.43
C SER A 12 -14.31 -13.32 -0.96
N SER A 13 -13.80 -14.37 -1.61
CA SER A 13 -14.06 -15.75 -1.22
C SER A 13 -13.45 -16.13 0.15
N GLY A 14 -12.42 -15.42 0.60
CA GLY A 14 -11.77 -15.64 1.89
C GLY A 14 -12.29 -14.77 3.03
N LEU A 15 -13.24 -13.85 2.75
CA LEU A 15 -13.78 -12.94 3.74
C LEU A 15 -15.16 -13.42 4.25
N GLU A 16 -15.49 -12.98 5.47
CA GLU A 16 -16.83 -13.20 6.01
C GLU A 16 -17.90 -12.56 5.09
N GLN A 17 -19.01 -13.29 4.91
CA GLN A 17 -20.12 -12.79 4.11
C GLN A 17 -20.73 -11.55 4.77
N SER A 18 -20.71 -10.44 4.04
CA SER A 18 -21.26 -9.16 4.47
C SER A 18 -21.80 -8.40 3.26
N LYS A 19 -22.88 -7.65 3.47
CA LYS A 19 -23.40 -6.67 2.51
C LYS A 19 -22.74 -5.29 2.65
N SER A 20 -21.88 -5.12 3.65
CA SER A 20 -21.11 -3.89 3.83
C SER A 20 -20.08 -3.76 2.70
N LEU A 21 -20.03 -2.58 2.08
CA LEU A 21 -19.06 -2.30 1.04
C LEU A 21 -17.65 -2.22 1.64
N ARG A 22 -16.69 -2.74 0.89
CA ARG A 22 -15.26 -2.67 1.16
C ARG A 22 -14.52 -2.11 -0.04
N LEU A 23 -13.42 -1.45 0.21
CA LEU A 23 -12.45 -1.10 -0.83
C LEU A 23 -11.38 -2.21 -0.89
N PHE A 24 -11.36 -2.93 -1.99
CA PHE A 24 -10.29 -3.88 -2.27
C PHE A 24 -9.18 -3.16 -3.05
N ILE A 25 -7.95 -3.32 -2.59
CA ILE A 25 -6.75 -2.67 -3.14
C ILE A 25 -5.73 -3.75 -3.49
N ASP A 26 -5.28 -3.77 -4.72
CA ASP A 26 -4.16 -4.62 -5.14
C ASP A 26 -3.10 -3.78 -5.87
N ILE A 27 -1.91 -3.69 -5.28
CA ILE A 27 -0.79 -2.91 -5.84
C ILE A 27 0.20 -3.89 -6.47
N GLY A 28 0.10 -4.03 -7.78
CA GLY A 28 0.99 -4.86 -8.58
C GLY A 28 2.27 -4.11 -9.02
N GLY A 29 3.06 -4.76 -9.88
CA GLY A 29 4.26 -4.15 -10.46
C GLY A 29 3.95 -3.06 -11.50
N GLY A 30 2.91 -3.24 -12.31
CA GLY A 30 2.53 -2.36 -13.43
C GLY A 30 1.27 -1.55 -13.20
N SER A 31 0.34 -2.06 -12.40
CA SER A 31 -0.98 -1.48 -12.14
C SER A 31 -1.36 -1.52 -10.67
N THR A 32 -2.42 -0.79 -10.33
CA THR A 32 -3.15 -0.89 -9.06
C THR A 32 -4.62 -1.03 -9.37
N GLU A 33 -5.24 -2.01 -8.79
CA GLU A 33 -6.66 -2.27 -8.88
C GLU A 33 -7.37 -1.70 -7.64
N LEU A 34 -8.45 -0.93 -7.89
CA LEU A 34 -9.35 -0.39 -6.87
C LEU A 34 -10.76 -0.90 -7.15
N ILE A 35 -11.31 -1.69 -6.22
CA ILE A 35 -12.61 -2.30 -6.39
C ILE A 35 -13.47 -1.98 -5.17
N VAL A 36 -14.65 -1.43 -5.40
CA VAL A 36 -15.67 -1.26 -4.35
C VAL A 36 -16.70 -2.37 -4.51
N GLY A 37 -16.89 -3.17 -3.49
CA GLY A 37 -17.81 -4.29 -3.52
C GLY A 37 -18.09 -4.87 -2.14
N ASP A 38 -19.04 -5.78 -2.09
CA ASP A 38 -19.37 -6.57 -0.89
C ASP A 38 -18.84 -8.03 -1.06
N SER A 39 -19.40 -9.00 -0.37
CA SER A 39 -19.00 -10.41 -0.51
C SER A 39 -19.59 -11.11 -1.75
N GLN A 40 -20.48 -10.47 -2.51
CA GLN A 40 -21.24 -11.10 -3.60
C GLN A 40 -21.08 -10.39 -4.95
N SER A 41 -20.94 -9.06 -4.93
CA SER A 41 -20.87 -8.24 -6.13
C SER A 41 -19.99 -7.02 -5.94
N TYR A 42 -19.50 -6.46 -7.05
CA TYR A 42 -18.78 -5.19 -7.04
C TYR A 42 -19.64 -4.09 -7.66
N ALA A 43 -19.56 -2.89 -7.05
CA ALA A 43 -20.24 -1.68 -7.51
C ALA A 43 -19.35 -0.82 -8.42
N ASN A 44 -18.03 -0.81 -8.17
CA ASN A 44 -17.03 -0.12 -8.99
C ASN A 44 -15.76 -0.97 -9.13
N LEU A 45 -15.12 -0.87 -10.30
CA LEU A 45 -13.90 -1.60 -10.59
C LEU A 45 -13.02 -0.74 -11.51
N ASP A 46 -11.85 -0.36 -11.01
CA ASP A 46 -10.84 0.40 -11.73
C ASP A 46 -9.49 -0.32 -11.73
N SER A 47 -8.77 -0.19 -12.84
CA SER A 47 -7.36 -0.59 -12.96
C SER A 47 -6.58 0.62 -13.43
N LEU A 48 -5.66 1.07 -12.59
CA LEU A 48 -4.84 2.25 -12.78
C LEU A 48 -3.43 1.85 -13.23
N LYS A 49 -2.82 2.61 -14.12
CA LYS A 49 -1.42 2.39 -14.52
C LYS A 49 -0.43 2.89 -13.45
N LEU A 50 -0.68 2.50 -12.21
CA LEU A 50 0.08 2.83 -11.02
C LEU A 50 0.59 1.53 -10.41
N GLY A 51 1.81 1.12 -10.74
CA GLY A 51 2.45 -0.07 -10.19
C GLY A 51 3.79 0.24 -9.53
N CYS A 52 4.18 -0.54 -8.53
CA CYS A 52 5.39 -0.27 -7.74
C CYS A 52 6.66 -0.31 -8.61
N VAL A 53 6.80 -1.26 -9.54
CA VAL A 53 7.94 -1.32 -10.46
C VAL A 53 7.91 -0.15 -11.45
N ARG A 54 6.73 0.11 -12.03
CA ARG A 54 6.54 1.19 -13.00
C ARG A 54 6.92 2.55 -12.41
N LEU A 55 6.46 2.86 -11.20
CA LEU A 55 6.73 4.16 -10.57
C LEU A 55 8.16 4.26 -10.03
N THR A 56 8.75 3.15 -9.60
CA THR A 56 10.17 3.10 -9.26
C THR A 56 11.03 3.51 -10.46
N ASN A 57 10.78 2.94 -11.64
CA ASN A 57 11.51 3.28 -12.86
C ASN A 57 11.29 4.73 -13.32
N LEU A 58 10.13 5.31 -12.99
CA LEU A 58 9.79 6.68 -13.39
C LEU A 58 10.40 7.75 -12.46
N PHE A 59 10.48 7.47 -11.16
CA PHE A 59 10.85 8.48 -10.15
C PHE A 59 12.21 8.25 -9.50
N PHE A 60 12.80 7.05 -9.60
CA PHE A 60 14.03 6.67 -8.91
C PHE A 60 15.05 6.10 -9.90
N GLU A 61 15.65 6.97 -10.73
CA GLU A 61 16.53 6.59 -11.84
C GLU A 61 17.68 5.67 -11.40
N ASP A 62 18.31 5.94 -10.26
CA ASP A 62 19.38 5.09 -9.70
C ASP A 62 18.91 4.25 -8.49
N ASN A 63 17.82 4.56 -7.87
CA ASN A 63 17.20 3.93 -6.68
C ASN A 63 18.19 3.45 -5.58
N LYS A 64 19.41 3.99 -5.53
CA LYS A 64 20.48 3.53 -4.62
C LYS A 64 20.53 4.31 -3.32
N GLY A 65 20.22 5.61 -3.37
CA GLY A 65 20.29 6.52 -2.23
C GLY A 65 19.00 6.63 -1.44
N PRO A 66 19.02 7.45 -0.37
CA PRO A 66 17.81 7.88 0.33
C PRO A 66 16.89 8.66 -0.61
N VAL A 67 15.58 8.54 -0.38
CA VAL A 67 14.56 9.28 -1.16
C VAL A 67 14.20 10.57 -0.45
N SER A 68 14.38 11.70 -1.14
CA SER A 68 14.08 13.02 -0.58
C SER A 68 12.58 13.21 -0.36
N ALA A 69 12.20 14.04 0.62
CA ALA A 69 10.79 14.41 0.83
C ALA A 69 10.18 15.07 -0.42
N TYR A 70 10.97 15.82 -1.18
CA TYR A 70 10.53 16.44 -2.42
C TYR A 70 10.18 15.38 -3.49
N THR A 71 11.05 14.39 -3.70
CA THR A 71 10.82 13.30 -4.67
C THR A 71 9.61 12.47 -4.27
N TYR A 72 9.49 12.15 -2.97
CA TYR A 72 8.34 11.40 -2.46
C TYR A 72 7.03 12.16 -2.64
N ALA A 73 6.99 13.45 -2.31
CA ALA A 73 5.81 14.30 -2.52
C ALA A 73 5.45 14.46 -4.02
N ALA A 74 6.45 14.52 -4.91
CA ALA A 74 6.22 14.56 -6.35
C ALA A 74 5.56 13.24 -6.83
N LEU A 75 6.03 12.10 -6.33
CA LEU A 75 5.44 10.79 -6.61
C LEU A 75 3.98 10.72 -6.11
N GLN A 76 3.70 11.13 -4.87
CA GLN A 76 2.31 11.15 -4.34
C GLN A 76 1.40 12.05 -5.18
N ARG A 77 1.89 13.21 -5.60
CA ARG A 77 1.12 14.11 -6.49
C ARG A 77 0.82 13.45 -7.83
N TYR A 78 1.77 12.74 -8.40
CA TYR A 78 1.56 11.97 -9.62
C TYR A 78 0.49 10.89 -9.42
N VAL A 79 0.59 10.09 -8.35
CA VAL A 79 -0.42 9.08 -8.02
C VAL A 79 -1.81 9.69 -7.87
N ARG A 80 -1.91 10.81 -7.14
CA ARG A 80 -3.19 11.51 -6.92
C ARG A 80 -3.82 11.99 -8.23
N ASN A 81 -3.02 12.52 -9.14
CA ASN A 81 -3.49 12.98 -10.44
C ASN A 81 -3.98 11.81 -11.32
N GLU A 82 -3.21 10.73 -11.40
CA GLU A 82 -3.58 9.54 -12.17
C GLU A 82 -4.83 8.83 -11.61
N ALA A 83 -5.02 8.86 -10.29
CA ALA A 83 -6.14 8.24 -9.62
C ALA A 83 -7.37 9.14 -9.47
N LEU A 84 -7.31 10.42 -9.87
CA LEU A 84 -8.34 11.43 -9.59
C LEU A 84 -9.75 10.97 -9.93
N HIS A 85 -9.97 10.45 -11.14
CA HIS A 85 -11.29 10.00 -11.58
C HIS A 85 -11.78 8.76 -10.83
N SER A 86 -10.86 7.89 -10.42
CA SER A 86 -11.22 6.73 -9.59
C SER A 86 -11.61 7.17 -8.18
N PHE A 87 -10.87 8.08 -7.58
CA PHE A 87 -11.21 8.64 -6.26
C PHE A 87 -12.55 9.36 -6.27
N GLN A 88 -12.87 10.13 -7.32
CA GLN A 88 -14.17 10.77 -7.47
C GLN A 88 -15.33 9.76 -7.53
N ARG A 89 -15.14 8.62 -8.19
CA ARG A 89 -16.15 7.54 -8.22
C ARG A 89 -16.30 6.86 -6.87
N ILE A 90 -15.17 6.57 -6.21
CA ILE A 90 -15.15 5.90 -4.90
C ILE A 90 -15.74 6.78 -3.80
N ALA A 91 -15.52 8.09 -3.83
CA ALA A 91 -16.05 9.05 -2.85
C ALA A 91 -17.59 9.07 -2.73
N GLY A 92 -18.30 8.52 -3.73
CA GLY A 92 -19.75 8.37 -3.69
C GLY A 92 -20.25 7.18 -2.86
N PHE A 93 -19.36 6.32 -2.36
CA PHE A 93 -19.71 5.13 -1.57
C PHE A 93 -19.35 5.32 -0.10
N GLU A 94 -20.19 4.76 0.79
CA GLU A 94 -19.85 4.61 2.19
C GLU A 94 -19.03 3.31 2.37
N ILE A 95 -17.73 3.45 2.66
CA ILE A 95 -16.78 2.34 2.71
C ILE A 95 -16.14 2.29 4.10
N PRO A 96 -16.66 1.48 5.02
CA PRO A 96 -16.15 1.40 6.39
C PRO A 96 -14.82 0.63 6.51
N GLU A 97 -14.46 -0.19 5.51
CA GLU A 97 -13.30 -1.08 5.58
C GLU A 97 -12.56 -1.12 4.24
N ALA A 98 -11.24 -1.18 4.31
CA ALA A 98 -10.39 -1.47 3.15
C ALA A 98 -9.59 -2.76 3.36
N VAL A 99 -9.47 -3.56 2.29
CA VAL A 99 -8.72 -4.82 2.27
C VAL A 99 -7.68 -4.75 1.16
N ALA A 100 -6.41 -4.88 1.53
CA ALA A 100 -5.32 -4.90 0.57
C ALA A 100 -4.73 -6.30 0.42
N SER A 101 -4.65 -6.82 -0.80
CA SER A 101 -4.28 -8.22 -1.08
C SER A 101 -2.87 -8.41 -1.63
N SER A 102 -2.17 -7.34 -2.00
CA SER A 102 -0.87 -7.44 -2.65
C SER A 102 0.28 -7.74 -1.69
N GLY A 103 1.33 -8.34 -2.23
CA GLY A 103 2.58 -8.51 -1.48
C GLY A 103 3.24 -7.18 -1.09
N THR A 104 2.91 -6.07 -1.76
CA THR A 104 3.33 -4.71 -1.39
C THR A 104 2.64 -4.29 -0.09
N ALA A 105 1.32 -4.39 -0.02
CA ALA A 105 0.55 -4.03 1.16
C ALA A 105 0.89 -4.91 2.37
N GLN A 106 1.01 -6.23 2.15
CA GLN A 106 1.43 -7.17 3.19
C GLN A 106 2.80 -6.78 3.77
N ASN A 107 3.80 -6.53 2.91
CA ASN A 107 5.14 -6.21 3.40
C ASN A 107 5.19 -4.86 4.12
N LEU A 108 4.40 -3.86 3.72
CA LEU A 108 4.28 -2.60 4.44
C LEU A 108 3.65 -2.78 5.83
N ALA A 109 2.67 -3.67 5.97
CA ALA A 109 2.09 -4.02 7.27
C ALA A 109 3.10 -4.73 8.18
N GLU A 110 3.89 -5.66 7.63
CA GLU A 110 4.97 -6.35 8.35
C GLU A 110 6.05 -5.37 8.85
N ILE A 111 6.48 -4.42 7.99
CA ILE A 111 7.44 -3.37 8.36
C ILE A 111 6.86 -2.49 9.48
N ALA A 112 5.64 -2.00 9.33
CA ALA A 112 5.00 -1.14 10.32
C ALA A 112 4.88 -1.83 11.69
N ALA A 113 4.46 -3.10 11.69
CA ALA A 113 4.35 -3.90 12.91
C ALA A 113 5.73 -4.14 13.57
N ALA A 114 6.75 -4.46 12.79
CA ALA A 114 8.10 -4.69 13.32
C ALA A 114 8.71 -3.42 13.93
N LEU A 115 8.53 -2.26 13.28
CA LEU A 115 9.00 -0.97 13.81
C LEU A 115 8.27 -0.61 15.12
N GLU A 116 6.95 -0.87 15.20
CA GLU A 116 6.20 -0.61 16.43
C GLU A 116 6.65 -1.54 17.57
N GLN A 117 6.90 -2.81 17.29
CA GLN A 117 7.42 -3.76 18.28
C GLN A 117 8.79 -3.33 18.81
N GLN A 118 9.69 -2.85 17.94
CA GLN A 118 10.99 -2.33 18.35
C GLN A 118 10.86 -1.09 19.26
N ASP A 119 9.99 -0.14 18.89
CA ASP A 119 9.76 1.05 19.70
C ASP A 119 9.13 0.70 21.05
N ALA A 120 8.20 -0.25 21.08
CA ALA A 120 7.59 -0.74 22.33
C ALA A 120 8.62 -1.40 23.24
N ALA A 121 9.48 -2.27 22.69
CA ALA A 121 10.56 -2.90 23.46
C ALA A 121 11.55 -1.89 24.04
N ARG A 122 11.92 -0.86 23.25
CA ARG A 122 12.82 0.21 23.69
C ARG A 122 12.23 1.08 24.79
N THR A 123 10.91 1.28 24.78
CA THR A 123 10.21 2.15 25.76
C THR A 123 9.58 1.38 26.92
N GLY A 124 9.73 0.05 26.98
CA GLY A 124 9.12 -0.80 28.00
C GLY A 124 7.59 -0.89 27.91
N ARG A 125 7.01 -0.59 26.72
CA ARG A 125 5.56 -0.64 26.47
C ARG A 125 5.18 -1.97 25.82
N SER A 126 3.92 -2.39 25.98
CA SER A 126 3.37 -3.51 25.21
C SER A 126 2.96 -3.03 23.82
N SER A 127 3.28 -3.82 22.78
CA SER A 127 2.81 -3.57 21.41
C SER A 127 1.59 -4.45 21.12
N THR A 128 0.59 -3.85 20.50
CA THR A 128 -0.59 -4.55 19.96
C THR A 128 -0.52 -4.65 18.43
N ALA A 129 0.61 -4.28 17.83
CA ALA A 129 0.77 -4.26 16.39
C ALA A 129 0.57 -5.64 15.76
N SER A 130 -0.26 -5.70 14.73
CA SER A 130 -0.53 -6.87 13.92
C SER A 130 0.04 -6.70 12.52
N LYS A 131 0.71 -7.71 12.00
CA LYS A 131 1.19 -7.73 10.61
C LYS A 131 0.07 -7.85 9.57
N HIS A 132 -1.18 -8.00 10.00
CA HIS A 132 -2.36 -8.08 9.14
C HIS A 132 -3.20 -6.80 9.14
N VAL A 133 -2.84 -5.81 9.96
CA VAL A 133 -3.53 -4.52 10.04
C VAL A 133 -2.52 -3.41 9.89
N LEU A 134 -2.71 -2.55 8.90
CA LEU A 134 -1.86 -1.40 8.65
C LEU A 134 -2.63 -0.11 8.93
N SER A 135 -2.24 0.60 9.97
CA SER A 135 -2.74 1.94 10.24
C SER A 135 -2.03 2.98 9.38
N TYR A 136 -2.70 4.12 9.13
CA TYR A 136 -2.08 5.24 8.42
C TYR A 136 -0.81 5.76 9.10
N ASP A 137 -0.81 5.86 10.44
CA ASP A 137 0.38 6.26 11.19
C ASP A 137 1.50 5.21 11.14
N GLY A 138 1.16 3.93 11.14
CA GLY A 138 2.11 2.84 10.92
C GLY A 138 2.77 2.94 9.54
N LEU A 139 1.96 3.18 8.50
CA LEU A 139 2.47 3.39 7.14
C LEU A 139 3.38 4.63 7.06
N ARG A 140 2.99 5.75 7.65
CA ARG A 140 3.84 6.97 7.70
C ARG A 140 5.19 6.72 8.36
N ARG A 141 5.24 5.97 9.46
CA ARG A 141 6.49 5.58 10.12
C ARG A 141 7.35 4.70 9.21
N ALA A 142 6.75 3.69 8.57
CA ALA A 142 7.44 2.83 7.60
C ALA A 142 8.02 3.65 6.43
N VAL A 143 7.25 4.56 5.86
CA VAL A 143 7.70 5.47 4.79
C VAL A 143 8.91 6.30 5.22
N LYS A 144 8.86 6.91 6.42
CA LYS A 144 9.97 7.71 6.95
C LYS A 144 11.24 6.88 7.08
N GLU A 145 11.15 5.68 7.62
CA GLU A 145 12.27 4.76 7.78
C GLU A 145 12.82 4.33 6.41
N LEU A 146 11.97 3.89 5.50
CA LEU A 146 12.38 3.43 4.17
C LEU A 146 13.03 4.53 3.32
N CYS A 147 12.47 5.75 3.35
CA CYS A 147 13.00 6.87 2.58
C CYS A 147 14.33 7.38 3.12
N SER A 148 14.61 7.25 4.42
CA SER A 148 15.87 7.69 5.02
C SER A 148 17.06 6.77 4.70
N ARG A 149 16.83 5.59 4.14
CA ARG A 149 17.82 4.53 3.89
C ARG A 149 18.25 4.47 2.44
N THR A 150 19.50 4.10 2.21
CA THR A 150 19.98 3.62 0.90
C THR A 150 19.31 2.28 0.56
N LEU A 151 19.38 1.84 -0.70
CA LEU A 151 18.80 0.56 -1.11
C LEU A 151 19.36 -0.62 -0.30
N GLU A 152 20.67 -0.63 -0.04
CA GLU A 152 21.29 -1.71 0.74
C GLU A 152 20.84 -1.69 2.19
N GLU A 153 20.76 -0.51 2.81
CA GLU A 153 20.26 -0.37 4.17
C GLU A 153 18.77 -0.72 4.30
N ARG A 154 17.96 -0.44 3.25
CA ARG A 154 16.54 -0.84 3.22
C ARG A 154 16.35 -2.33 3.34
N LYS A 155 17.22 -3.15 2.73
CA LYS A 155 17.16 -4.62 2.83
C LYS A 155 17.26 -5.15 4.26
N SER A 156 17.76 -4.32 5.19
CA SER A 156 17.90 -4.66 6.60
C SER A 156 16.84 -4.01 7.50
N VAL A 157 15.87 -3.29 6.94
CA VAL A 157 14.76 -2.71 7.73
C VAL A 157 13.92 -3.84 8.32
N PRO A 158 13.57 -3.80 9.60
CA PRO A 158 12.75 -4.83 10.23
C PRO A 158 11.43 -5.06 9.51
N GLY A 159 11.11 -6.32 9.23
CA GLY A 159 9.89 -6.71 8.54
C GLY A 159 9.94 -6.60 7.02
N ILE A 160 11.01 -6.04 6.42
CA ILE A 160 11.10 -5.94 4.97
C ILE A 160 11.35 -7.32 4.33
N ASN A 161 10.72 -7.55 3.18
CA ASN A 161 11.18 -8.56 2.25
C ASN A 161 12.31 -7.96 1.39
N PRO A 162 13.57 -8.45 1.48
CA PRO A 162 14.69 -7.86 0.75
C PRO A 162 14.52 -7.81 -0.78
N ASN A 163 13.74 -8.73 -1.34
CA ASN A 163 13.42 -8.77 -2.77
C ASN A 163 12.45 -7.67 -3.22
N ARG A 164 11.95 -6.86 -2.28
CA ARG A 164 11.04 -5.73 -2.54
C ARG A 164 11.65 -4.39 -2.16
N ALA A 165 12.87 -4.38 -1.62
CA ALA A 165 13.51 -3.16 -1.10
C ALA A 165 13.64 -2.05 -2.16
N ASP A 166 13.76 -2.41 -3.42
CA ASP A 166 13.87 -1.49 -4.56
C ASP A 166 12.54 -0.84 -4.95
N VAL A 167 11.41 -1.55 -4.83
CA VAL A 167 10.10 -1.08 -5.28
C VAL A 167 9.16 -0.66 -4.16
N ILE A 168 9.51 -0.96 -2.89
CA ILE A 168 8.60 -0.78 -1.75
C ILE A 168 8.20 0.69 -1.51
N ILE A 169 9.11 1.65 -1.77
CA ILE A 169 8.82 3.08 -1.58
C ILE A 169 7.75 3.55 -2.56
N ALA A 170 7.81 3.12 -3.82
CA ALA A 170 6.79 3.46 -4.80
C ALA A 170 5.43 2.84 -4.41
N GLY A 171 5.43 1.59 -3.97
CA GLY A 171 4.23 0.94 -3.45
C GLY A 171 3.66 1.63 -2.21
N ALA A 172 4.52 2.07 -1.31
CA ALA A 172 4.12 2.83 -0.11
C ALA A 172 3.47 4.18 -0.49
N ALA A 173 4.01 4.89 -1.48
CA ALA A 173 3.43 6.15 -1.94
C ALA A 173 2.04 5.96 -2.57
N ILE A 174 1.85 4.86 -3.34
CA ILE A 174 0.53 4.51 -3.88
C ILE A 174 -0.45 4.26 -2.73
N LEU A 175 -0.10 3.35 -1.80
CA LEU A 175 -0.99 2.98 -0.70
C LEU A 175 -1.29 4.17 0.21
N GLN A 176 -0.28 4.97 0.55
CA GLN A 176 -0.47 6.16 1.39
C GLN A 176 -1.43 7.16 0.75
N THR A 177 -1.32 7.39 -0.57
CA THR A 177 -2.21 8.30 -1.29
C THR A 177 -3.65 7.79 -1.36
N ILE A 178 -3.86 6.45 -1.40
CA ILE A 178 -5.20 5.84 -1.34
C ILE A 178 -5.81 5.98 0.06
N MET A 179 -4.99 5.93 1.11
CA MET A 179 -5.44 6.03 2.50
C MET A 179 -5.69 7.47 2.98
N GLU A 180 -5.24 8.51 2.25
CA GLU A 180 -5.52 9.94 2.48
C GLU A 180 -6.93 10.35 2.04
#